data_88c334924d124b4e0c12c88522cb6140
#
_entry.id   88c334924d124b4e0c12c88522cb6140
#
_cell.length_a   1.000
_cell.length_b   1.000
_cell.length_c   1.000
_cell.angle_alpha   90.00
_cell.angle_beta   90.00
_cell.angle_gamma   90.00
#
_symmetry.space_group_name_H-M   'P 1'
#
loop_
_entity.id
_entity.type
_entity.pdbx_description
1 polymer ?
#
loop_
_entity_poly.entity_id
_entity_poly.type
_entity_poly.pdbx_seq_one_letter_code
_entity_poly.pdbx_strand_id
1 'polypeptide(L)'
;HKDRQHQRFFQLLPDGSIRDIDSPGHDNERFWDFRNNQICLYSNQRQLTATFDCCYEEEGHSYWEGWHQHSIPLELRLYDMKSDLFDFKTKFTSRFLIDYGALSVGPHTYGIPFLVDYDHGGKVIIGDYCSIGHVYFVTANHNLELVTTYPFKSLERFYSDKTLDIEDDHTLQSPTRVGNDVWIGNNVQIMAGVTIGDGAVIAAGSVVTKDVSPYAIVGGNPAKLIRYRI
;
A
#
# COMPACT_ATOMS: atom_id res chain seq x y z
N HIS A 1 -13.25 16.76 1.18
CA HIS A 1 -13.13 15.71 2.22
C HIS A 1 -13.53 14.39 1.59
N LYS A 2 -12.58 13.63 1.04
CA LYS A 2 -12.80 12.21 0.76
C LYS A 2 -12.45 11.50 2.06
N ASP A 3 -13.47 10.99 2.73
CA ASP A 3 -13.31 10.10 3.87
C ASP A 3 -12.31 9.00 3.50
N ARG A 4 -11.43 8.66 4.45
CA ARG A 4 -10.56 7.49 4.34
C ARG A 4 -11.48 6.28 4.20
N GLN A 5 -11.75 5.84 2.98
CA GLN A 5 -12.46 4.62 2.73
C GLN A 5 -11.56 3.48 3.22
N HIS A 6 -12.02 2.73 4.21
CA HIS A 6 -11.39 1.48 4.58
C HIS A 6 -11.58 0.51 3.42
N GLN A 7 -10.53 0.31 2.64
CA GLN A 7 -10.51 -0.72 1.60
C GLN A 7 -10.20 -2.05 2.28
N ARG A 8 -10.97 -3.07 1.94
CA ARG A 8 -10.78 -4.44 2.39
C ARG A 8 -10.68 -5.34 1.18
N PHE A 9 -9.73 -6.24 1.21
CA PHE A 9 -9.43 -7.13 0.11
C PHE A 9 -9.72 -8.57 0.49
N PHE A 10 -10.53 -9.22 -0.32
CA PHE A 10 -10.91 -10.60 -0.12
C PHE A 10 -11.11 -11.32 -1.45
N GLN A 11 -10.99 -12.63 -1.42
CA GLN A 11 -11.23 -13.49 -2.56
C GLN A 11 -12.57 -14.18 -2.41
N LEU A 12 -13.42 -14.08 -3.43
CA LEU A 12 -14.64 -14.87 -3.56
C LEU A 12 -14.28 -16.24 -4.10
N LEU A 13 -14.49 -17.30 -3.34
CA LEU A 13 -14.15 -18.66 -3.75
C LEU A 13 -15.36 -19.35 -4.41
N PRO A 14 -15.14 -20.30 -5.35
CA PRO A 14 -16.22 -20.98 -6.05
C PRO A 14 -17.16 -21.79 -5.16
N ASP A 15 -16.74 -22.15 -3.95
CA ASP A 15 -17.55 -22.84 -2.94
C ASP A 15 -18.49 -21.90 -2.17
N GLY A 16 -18.49 -20.60 -2.52
CA GLY A 16 -19.29 -19.59 -1.83
C GLY A 16 -18.66 -19.08 -0.54
N SER A 17 -17.43 -19.47 -0.22
CA SER A 17 -16.68 -18.89 0.90
C SER A 17 -15.90 -17.65 0.51
N ILE A 18 -15.55 -16.83 1.50
CA ILE A 18 -14.71 -15.63 1.35
C ILE A 18 -13.39 -15.87 2.07
N ARG A 19 -12.29 -15.59 1.38
CA ARG A 19 -10.96 -15.60 1.96
C ARG A 19 -10.43 -14.18 2.07
N ASP A 20 -10.17 -13.74 3.30
CA ASP A 20 -9.48 -12.47 3.52
C ASP A 20 -8.03 -12.54 3.03
N ILE A 21 -7.59 -11.46 2.35
CA ILE A 21 -6.24 -11.37 1.79
C ILE A 21 -5.35 -10.53 2.70
N ASP A 22 -5.86 -9.45 3.24
CA ASP A 22 -5.11 -8.43 3.98
C ASP A 22 -5.29 -8.44 5.49
N SER A 23 -6.34 -9.06 6.00
CA SER A 23 -6.65 -9.08 7.43
C SER A 23 -7.25 -10.43 7.85
N PRO A 24 -6.46 -11.48 8.04
CA PRO A 24 -6.97 -12.74 8.54
C PRO A 24 -7.52 -12.55 9.96
N GLY A 25 -8.85 -12.69 10.13
CA GLY A 25 -9.51 -12.64 11.43
C GLY A 25 -10.65 -11.63 11.58
N HIS A 26 -10.94 -10.81 10.59
CA HIS A 26 -12.18 -10.02 10.58
C HIS A 26 -13.37 -10.90 10.18
N ASP A 27 -14.33 -11.05 11.09
CA ASP A 27 -15.42 -12.04 11.00
C ASP A 27 -16.70 -11.53 10.33
N ASN A 28 -16.67 -10.36 9.66
CA ASN A 28 -17.91 -9.76 9.20
C ASN A 28 -18.49 -10.45 7.96
N GLU A 29 -17.67 -10.72 6.93
CA GLU A 29 -18.12 -11.43 5.73
C GLU A 29 -17.33 -12.72 5.57
N ARG A 30 -18.06 -13.85 5.48
CA ARG A 30 -17.47 -15.19 5.34
C ARG A 30 -18.00 -15.96 4.14
N PHE A 31 -19.16 -15.57 3.61
CA PHE A 31 -19.81 -16.25 2.52
C PHE A 31 -20.33 -15.24 1.51
N TRP A 32 -20.43 -15.69 0.27
CA TRP A 32 -21.01 -14.92 -0.81
C TRP A 32 -21.89 -15.80 -1.69
N ASP A 33 -22.82 -15.20 -2.40
CA ASP A 33 -23.48 -15.80 -3.52
C ASP A 33 -23.84 -14.73 -4.58
N PHE A 34 -24.19 -15.22 -5.77
CA PHE A 34 -24.68 -14.40 -6.86
C PHE A 34 -26.09 -14.84 -7.19
N ARG A 35 -27.07 -13.97 -6.92
CA ARG A 35 -28.48 -14.23 -7.20
C ARG A 35 -29.18 -12.97 -7.69
N ASN A 36 -30.17 -13.14 -8.58
CA ASN A 36 -30.98 -12.03 -9.10
C ASN A 36 -30.12 -10.85 -9.64
N ASN A 37 -29.01 -11.17 -10.27
CA ASN A 37 -28.04 -10.17 -10.76
C ASN A 37 -27.43 -9.30 -9.66
N GLN A 38 -27.29 -9.83 -8.45
CA GLN A 38 -26.67 -9.16 -7.31
C GLN A 38 -25.59 -10.03 -6.70
N ILE A 39 -24.48 -9.41 -6.27
CA ILE A 39 -23.51 -10.04 -5.39
C ILE A 39 -23.95 -9.79 -3.95
N CYS A 40 -24.10 -10.85 -3.18
CA CYS A 40 -24.52 -10.80 -1.78
C CYS A 40 -23.40 -11.33 -0.89
N LEU A 41 -23.05 -10.57 0.16
CA LEU A 41 -22.08 -10.99 1.18
C LEU A 41 -22.79 -11.30 2.49
N TYR A 42 -22.31 -12.31 3.20
CA TYR A 42 -22.91 -12.80 4.44
C TYR A 42 -21.87 -12.96 5.54
N SER A 43 -22.28 -12.72 6.79
CA SER A 43 -21.49 -12.98 7.98
C SER A 43 -21.28 -14.50 8.20
N ASN A 44 -20.44 -14.85 9.19
CA ASN A 44 -20.28 -16.22 9.64
C ASN A 44 -21.58 -16.88 10.13
N GLN A 45 -22.57 -16.08 10.56
CA GLN A 45 -23.90 -16.53 10.96
C GLN A 45 -24.90 -16.56 9.78
N ARG A 46 -24.44 -16.44 8.55
CA ARG A 46 -25.25 -16.39 7.34
C ARG A 46 -26.25 -15.23 7.28
N GLN A 47 -26.01 -14.16 8.02
CA GLN A 47 -26.78 -12.93 7.90
C GLN A 47 -26.24 -12.07 6.76
N LEU A 48 -27.12 -11.52 5.95
CA LEU A 48 -26.77 -10.62 4.84
C LEU A 48 -26.09 -9.36 5.40
N THR A 49 -24.88 -9.05 4.93
CA THR A 49 -24.11 -7.89 5.37
C THR A 49 -23.99 -6.82 4.30
N ALA A 50 -23.89 -7.20 3.04
CA ALA A 50 -23.83 -6.26 1.92
C ALA A 50 -24.47 -6.83 0.66
N THR A 51 -25.00 -5.96 -0.18
CA THR A 51 -25.47 -6.28 -1.54
C THR A 51 -24.88 -5.30 -2.53
N PHE A 52 -24.54 -5.80 -3.72
CA PHE A 52 -24.05 -5.02 -4.84
C PHE A 52 -24.93 -5.34 -6.04
N ASP A 53 -25.65 -4.37 -6.55
CA ASP A 53 -26.72 -4.52 -7.54
C ASP A 53 -26.50 -3.72 -8.83
N CYS A 54 -25.57 -2.78 -8.83
CA CYS A 54 -25.22 -2.01 -10.00
C CYS A 54 -23.84 -2.44 -10.50
N CYS A 55 -23.76 -2.94 -11.75
CA CYS A 55 -22.50 -3.36 -12.37
C CYS A 55 -22.22 -2.49 -13.60
N TYR A 56 -21.00 -2.00 -13.70
CA TYR A 56 -20.47 -1.36 -14.90
C TYR A 56 -19.05 -1.84 -15.20
N GLU A 57 -18.62 -1.70 -16.44
CA GLU A 57 -17.26 -2.07 -16.86
C GLU A 57 -16.49 -0.81 -17.24
N GLU A 58 -15.27 -0.70 -16.73
CA GLU A 58 -14.35 0.38 -17.04
C GLU A 58 -12.92 -0.19 -17.14
N GLU A 59 -12.21 0.14 -18.21
CA GLU A 59 -10.83 -0.31 -18.46
C GLU A 59 -10.60 -1.83 -18.34
N GLY A 60 -11.62 -2.64 -18.69
CA GLY A 60 -11.54 -4.10 -18.63
C GLY A 60 -11.75 -4.72 -17.24
N HIS A 61 -12.25 -3.93 -16.32
CA HIS A 61 -12.61 -4.37 -14.97
C HIS A 61 -14.10 -4.22 -14.71
N SER A 62 -14.67 -5.16 -13.97
CA SER A 62 -16.06 -5.09 -13.54
C SER A 62 -16.15 -4.43 -12.16
N TYR A 63 -16.93 -3.39 -12.06
CA TYR A 63 -17.21 -2.64 -10.85
C TYR A 63 -18.64 -2.87 -10.43
N TRP A 64 -18.83 -3.11 -9.13
CA TRP A 64 -20.15 -3.29 -8.55
C TRP A 64 -20.35 -2.29 -7.43
N GLU A 65 -21.40 -1.49 -7.53
CA GLU A 65 -21.82 -0.56 -6.48
C GLU A 65 -22.90 -1.20 -5.64
N GLY A 66 -22.85 -0.95 -4.35
CA GLY A 66 -23.79 -1.56 -3.43
C GLY A 66 -23.82 -0.89 -2.06
N TRP A 67 -24.46 -1.55 -1.11
CA TRP A 67 -24.74 -1.00 0.21
C TRP A 67 -24.44 -2.01 1.32
N HIS A 68 -23.76 -1.56 2.36
CA HIS A 68 -23.72 -2.26 3.64
C HIS A 68 -25.03 -2.05 4.40
N GLN A 69 -25.45 -2.99 5.26
CA GLN A 69 -26.75 -3.08 5.95
C GLN A 69 -27.34 -1.76 6.47
N HIS A 70 -26.59 -0.71 6.65
CA HIS A 70 -27.02 0.53 7.28
C HIS A 70 -26.68 1.79 6.48
N SER A 71 -26.83 1.74 5.16
CA SER A 71 -26.70 2.93 4.30
C SER A 71 -25.29 3.45 4.04
N ILE A 72 -24.27 2.61 4.21
CA ILE A 72 -22.91 2.96 3.80
C ILE A 72 -22.73 2.52 2.34
N PRO A 73 -22.46 3.44 1.41
CA PRO A 73 -22.16 3.07 0.03
C PRO A 73 -20.84 2.29 -0.04
N LEU A 74 -20.85 1.20 -0.80
CA LEU A 74 -19.70 0.35 -1.03
C LEU A 74 -19.43 0.22 -2.53
N GLU A 75 -18.19 0.12 -2.90
CA GLU A 75 -17.74 -0.25 -4.23
C GLU A 75 -16.99 -1.57 -4.15
N LEU A 76 -17.41 -2.55 -4.96
CA LEU A 76 -16.71 -3.83 -5.12
C LEU A 76 -16.11 -3.88 -6.52
N ARG A 77 -14.80 -4.08 -6.61
CA ARG A 77 -14.11 -4.28 -7.88
C ARG A 77 -13.76 -5.75 -8.03
N LEU A 78 -14.22 -6.36 -9.11
CA LEU A 78 -13.87 -7.74 -9.45
C LEU A 78 -12.70 -7.76 -10.44
N TYR A 79 -11.73 -8.59 -10.14
CA TYR A 79 -10.55 -8.81 -10.96
C TYR A 79 -10.49 -10.26 -11.42
N ASP A 80 -10.22 -10.50 -12.71
CA ASP A 80 -9.97 -11.85 -13.20
C ASP A 80 -8.58 -12.31 -12.76
N MET A 81 -8.55 -13.34 -11.92
CA MET A 81 -7.32 -13.88 -11.31
C MET A 81 -6.54 -14.85 -12.22
N LYS A 82 -6.85 -14.95 -13.49
CA LYS A 82 -6.18 -15.90 -14.40
C LYS A 82 -4.77 -15.51 -14.79
N SER A 83 -4.37 -14.27 -14.56
CA SER A 83 -3.03 -13.79 -14.88
C SER A 83 -2.27 -13.41 -13.62
N ASP A 84 -1.25 -14.14 -13.25
CA ASP A 84 -0.22 -13.82 -12.26
C ASP A 84 -0.70 -13.43 -10.86
N LEU A 85 -0.99 -14.42 -10.02
CA LEU A 85 -1.39 -14.27 -8.63
C LEU A 85 -0.44 -13.38 -7.79
N PHE A 86 0.85 -13.37 -8.13
CA PHE A 86 1.87 -12.59 -7.42
C PHE A 86 1.82 -11.11 -7.80
N ASP A 87 1.74 -10.79 -9.08
CA ASP A 87 1.62 -9.42 -9.58
C ASP A 87 0.31 -8.78 -9.10
N PHE A 88 -0.76 -9.57 -9.10
CA PHE A 88 -2.06 -9.17 -8.56
C PHE A 88 -1.98 -8.73 -7.10
N LYS A 89 -1.37 -9.54 -6.22
CA LYS A 89 -1.34 -9.23 -4.77
C LYS A 89 -0.68 -7.90 -4.49
N THR A 90 0.46 -7.61 -5.11
CA THR A 90 1.20 -6.35 -4.89
C THR A 90 0.47 -5.16 -5.49
N LYS A 91 0.04 -5.24 -6.74
CA LYS A 91 -0.70 -4.18 -7.40
C LYS A 91 -2.04 -3.92 -6.72
N PHE A 92 -2.68 -4.96 -6.20
CA PHE A 92 -3.97 -4.85 -5.57
C PHE A 92 -3.88 -4.23 -4.17
N THR A 93 -2.98 -4.71 -3.30
CA THR A 93 -2.78 -4.14 -1.95
C THR A 93 -2.25 -2.72 -1.97
N SER A 94 -1.59 -2.33 -3.07
CA SER A 94 -1.00 -1.01 -3.25
C SER A 94 -1.77 -0.13 -4.24
N ARG A 95 -2.93 -0.57 -4.74
CA ARG A 95 -3.68 0.09 -5.81
C ARG A 95 -3.96 1.56 -5.48
N PHE A 96 -4.43 1.84 -4.28
CA PHE A 96 -4.69 3.21 -3.84
C PHE A 96 -3.44 4.11 -3.96
N LEU A 97 -2.27 3.60 -3.54
CA LEU A 97 -1.01 4.35 -3.62
C LEU A 97 -0.54 4.54 -5.06
N ILE A 98 -0.81 3.56 -5.93
CA ILE A 98 -0.52 3.65 -7.36
C ILE A 98 -1.43 4.69 -8.02
N ASP A 99 -2.73 4.62 -7.77
CA ASP A 99 -3.71 5.56 -8.32
C ASP A 99 -3.49 6.99 -7.79
N TYR A 100 -3.04 7.12 -6.55
CA TYR A 100 -2.62 8.39 -5.96
C TYR A 100 -1.32 8.93 -6.58
N GLY A 101 -0.57 8.09 -7.30
CA GLY A 101 0.71 8.45 -7.93
C GLY A 101 1.91 8.48 -6.97
N ALA A 102 1.74 7.97 -5.74
CA ALA A 102 2.82 7.87 -4.75
C ALA A 102 3.68 6.62 -4.93
N LEU A 103 3.14 5.57 -5.55
CA LEU A 103 3.84 4.30 -5.76
C LEU A 103 3.82 3.89 -7.24
N SER A 104 4.96 3.45 -7.75
CA SER A 104 5.08 2.76 -9.04
C SER A 104 5.76 1.42 -8.81
N VAL A 105 5.21 0.34 -9.39
CA VAL A 105 5.73 -1.04 -9.23
C VAL A 105 5.89 -1.66 -10.61
N GLY A 106 7.07 -2.15 -10.88
CA GLY A 106 7.41 -2.84 -12.14
C GLY A 106 6.80 -4.24 -12.23
N PRO A 107 6.76 -4.82 -13.45
CA PRO A 107 6.29 -6.18 -13.72
C PRO A 107 6.98 -7.25 -12.85
N HIS A 108 6.24 -8.31 -12.55
CA HIS A 108 6.70 -9.48 -11.79
C HIS A 108 7.22 -9.20 -10.37
N THR A 109 7.05 -7.97 -9.88
CA THR A 109 7.36 -7.59 -8.50
C THR A 109 6.18 -7.93 -7.60
N TYR A 110 6.47 -8.53 -6.45
CA TYR A 110 5.45 -8.90 -5.46
C TYR A 110 5.83 -8.48 -4.05
N GLY A 111 4.82 -8.30 -3.19
CA GLY A 111 4.99 -8.00 -1.77
C GLY A 111 4.05 -6.95 -1.23
N ILE A 112 4.36 -6.39 -0.07
CA ILE A 112 3.50 -5.45 0.64
C ILE A 112 4.31 -4.20 1.03
N PRO A 113 4.45 -3.22 0.14
CA PRO A 113 5.04 -1.93 0.46
C PRO A 113 4.03 -1.05 1.22
N PHE A 114 4.43 -0.50 2.35
CA PHE A 114 3.70 0.52 3.08
C PHE A 114 4.40 1.87 2.89
N LEU A 115 3.66 2.89 2.48
CA LEU A 115 4.19 4.25 2.39
C LEU A 115 3.71 5.05 3.61
N VAL A 116 4.66 5.69 4.27
CA VAL A 116 4.44 6.59 5.40
C VAL A 116 4.64 8.02 4.92
N ASP A 117 3.73 8.92 5.28
CA ASP A 117 3.77 10.36 4.94
C ASP A 117 3.73 10.67 3.43
N TYR A 118 3.10 9.81 2.62
CA TYR A 118 3.01 9.97 1.16
C TYR A 118 2.13 11.16 0.72
N ASP A 119 1.25 11.64 1.58
CA ASP A 119 0.36 12.79 1.36
C ASP A 119 1.12 14.12 1.23
N HIS A 120 2.37 14.18 1.64
CA HIS A 120 3.29 15.30 1.38
C HIS A 120 3.96 15.24 0.01
N GLY A 121 3.52 14.37 -0.90
CA GLY A 121 4.01 14.29 -2.29
C GLY A 121 5.23 13.39 -2.49
N GLY A 122 5.66 12.65 -1.47
CA GLY A 122 6.75 11.68 -1.58
C GLY A 122 6.40 10.51 -2.50
N LYS A 123 7.41 9.99 -3.21
CA LYS A 123 7.23 8.93 -4.22
C LYS A 123 8.17 7.76 -3.99
N VAL A 124 7.67 6.56 -4.30
CA VAL A 124 8.43 5.31 -4.32
C VAL A 124 8.31 4.66 -5.70
N ILE A 125 9.43 4.27 -6.27
CA ILE A 125 9.51 3.60 -7.57
C ILE A 125 10.22 2.28 -7.36
N ILE A 126 9.55 1.17 -7.62
CA ILE A 126 10.09 -0.19 -7.50
C ILE A 126 10.20 -0.79 -8.89
N GLY A 127 11.35 -1.34 -9.22
CA GLY A 127 11.63 -1.98 -10.49
C GLY A 127 10.97 -3.34 -10.65
N ASP A 128 11.45 -4.09 -11.62
CA ASP A 128 10.92 -5.39 -12.06
C ASP A 128 11.51 -6.53 -11.22
N TYR A 129 10.79 -7.64 -11.13
CA TYR A 129 11.24 -8.91 -10.52
C TYR A 129 11.67 -8.82 -9.07
N CYS A 130 11.19 -7.83 -8.32
CA CYS A 130 11.52 -7.67 -6.91
C CYS A 130 10.67 -8.54 -5.99
N SER A 131 11.31 -9.00 -4.91
CA SER A 131 10.66 -9.74 -3.81
C SER A 131 10.60 -8.85 -2.58
N ILE A 132 9.42 -8.29 -2.27
CA ILE A 132 9.24 -7.29 -1.23
C ILE A 132 8.50 -7.91 -0.05
N GLY A 133 9.11 -7.93 1.13
CA GLY A 133 8.44 -8.28 2.37
C GLY A 133 7.45 -7.20 2.84
N HIS A 134 7.11 -7.20 4.11
CA HIS A 134 6.44 -6.05 4.74
C HIS A 134 7.47 -4.94 4.93
N VAL A 135 7.43 -3.92 4.08
CA VAL A 135 8.44 -2.86 4.00
C VAL A 135 7.78 -1.50 4.20
N TYR A 136 8.36 -0.67 5.05
CA TYR A 136 7.93 0.69 5.29
C TYR A 136 8.85 1.66 4.53
N PHE A 137 8.29 2.38 3.59
CA PHE A 137 8.95 3.49 2.90
C PHE A 137 8.53 4.80 3.56
N VAL A 138 9.46 5.45 4.23
CA VAL A 138 9.27 6.81 4.76
C VAL A 138 9.49 7.77 3.60
N THR A 139 8.51 8.59 3.26
CA THR A 139 8.56 9.40 2.04
C THR A 139 8.79 10.88 2.31
N ALA A 140 8.60 11.32 3.54
CA ALA A 140 8.87 12.68 3.98
C ALA A 140 9.50 12.69 5.38
N ASN A 141 10.17 13.77 5.73
CA ASN A 141 10.72 14.02 7.06
C ASN A 141 10.23 15.36 7.58
N HIS A 142 10.20 15.53 8.90
CA HIS A 142 10.02 16.85 9.49
C HIS A 142 11.12 17.80 9.05
N ASN A 143 10.80 19.05 8.85
CA ASN A 143 11.79 20.07 8.50
C ASN A 143 12.61 20.44 9.75
N LEU A 144 13.89 20.04 9.74
CA LEU A 144 14.80 20.27 10.85
C LEU A 144 15.44 21.68 10.84
N GLU A 145 15.24 22.45 9.77
CA GLU A 145 15.72 23.83 9.67
C GLU A 145 14.81 24.82 10.41
N LEU A 146 13.62 24.38 10.81
CA LEU A 146 12.70 25.19 11.60
C LEU A 146 13.04 25.17 13.09
N VAL A 147 12.66 26.22 13.79
CA VAL A 147 12.82 26.33 15.26
C VAL A 147 12.09 25.21 16.00
N THR A 148 11.01 24.70 15.41
CA THR A 148 10.23 23.59 15.94
C THR A 148 10.07 22.49 14.89
N THR A 149 10.13 21.25 15.34
CA THR A 149 9.83 20.09 14.48
C THR A 149 8.33 19.73 14.51
N TYR A 150 7.52 20.43 15.29
CA TYR A 150 6.09 20.16 15.35
C TYR A 150 5.41 20.67 14.07
N PRO A 151 4.60 19.82 13.39
CA PRO A 151 4.05 20.13 12.07
C PRO A 151 2.80 21.02 12.18
N PHE A 152 2.97 22.27 12.57
CA PHE A 152 1.87 23.21 12.77
C PHE A 152 1.07 23.45 11.48
N LYS A 153 1.73 23.53 10.34
CA LYS A 153 1.06 23.77 9.05
C LYS A 153 0.24 22.56 8.63
N SER A 154 0.81 21.38 8.69
CA SER A 154 0.08 20.14 8.34
C SER A 154 -1.09 19.86 9.27
N LEU A 155 -1.03 20.37 10.49
CA LEU A 155 -2.05 20.20 11.52
C LEU A 155 -2.90 21.46 11.74
N GLU A 156 -2.81 22.50 10.90
CA GLU A 156 -3.47 23.80 11.08
C GLU A 156 -4.98 23.69 11.33
N ARG A 157 -5.64 22.68 10.76
CA ARG A 157 -7.07 22.41 10.98
C ARG A 157 -7.46 22.14 12.43
N PHE A 158 -6.49 21.83 13.30
CA PHE A 158 -6.72 21.56 14.72
C PHE A 158 -6.49 22.79 15.60
N TYR A 159 -6.00 23.90 15.03
CA TYR A 159 -5.69 25.14 15.74
C TYR A 159 -6.57 26.25 15.22
N SER A 160 -7.27 26.94 16.12
CA SER A 160 -8.22 28.01 15.80
C SER A 160 -7.56 29.33 15.41
N ASP A 161 -6.33 29.54 15.81
CA ASP A 161 -5.59 30.76 15.53
C ASP A 161 -4.69 30.56 14.31
N LYS A 162 -4.74 31.57 13.44
CA LYS A 162 -3.93 31.71 12.25
C LYS A 162 -2.51 31.25 12.53
N THR A 163 -2.27 30.00 12.27
CA THR A 163 -0.94 29.49 12.21
C THR A 163 -0.32 30.10 10.99
N LEU A 164 0.29 31.24 11.22
CA LEU A 164 1.55 31.66 10.70
C LEU A 164 1.79 31.29 9.22
N ASP A 165 2.28 32.23 8.49
CA ASP A 165 3.07 32.03 7.25
C ASP A 165 4.27 31.10 7.54
N ILE A 166 4.01 29.90 8.08
CA ILE A 166 5.02 28.88 8.26
C ILE A 166 5.19 28.18 6.91
N GLU A 167 6.41 28.19 6.41
CA GLU A 167 6.84 27.38 5.30
C GLU A 167 6.61 25.89 5.59
N ASP A 168 6.76 25.02 4.58
CA ASP A 168 6.54 23.59 4.73
C ASP A 168 7.25 23.02 5.95
N ASP A 169 6.46 22.42 6.85
CA ASP A 169 6.96 21.72 8.03
C ASP A 169 7.49 20.31 7.75
N HIS A 170 7.44 19.90 6.48
CA HIS A 170 8.04 18.68 5.98
C HIS A 170 9.01 18.95 4.83
N THR A 171 10.08 18.17 4.77
CA THR A 171 11.03 18.22 3.66
C THR A 171 10.76 17.07 2.70
N LEU A 172 10.47 17.42 1.43
CA LEU A 172 10.41 16.46 0.35
C LEU A 172 11.82 16.04 -0.06
N GLN A 173 12.01 14.74 -0.18
CA GLN A 173 13.23 14.16 -0.74
C GLN A 173 12.99 13.73 -2.19
N SER A 174 14.07 13.45 -2.92
CA SER A 174 13.98 12.77 -4.20
C SER A 174 13.19 11.46 -4.06
N PRO A 175 12.51 10.96 -5.11
CA PRO A 175 11.83 9.69 -5.04
C PRO A 175 12.74 8.57 -4.54
N THR A 176 12.28 7.77 -3.58
CA THR A 176 12.94 6.53 -3.19
C THR A 176 12.87 5.56 -4.36
N ARG A 177 13.99 4.96 -4.73
CA ARG A 177 14.10 4.07 -5.88
C ARG A 177 14.60 2.70 -5.47
N VAL A 178 13.92 1.66 -5.93
CA VAL A 178 14.34 0.27 -5.82
C VAL A 178 14.56 -0.23 -7.24
N GLY A 179 15.75 -0.72 -7.53
CA GLY A 179 16.13 -1.29 -8.82
C GLY A 179 15.40 -2.60 -9.13
N ASN A 180 15.93 -3.36 -10.06
CA ASN A 180 15.37 -4.64 -10.49
C ASN A 180 15.99 -5.81 -9.70
N ASP A 181 15.29 -6.95 -9.63
CA ASP A 181 15.77 -8.18 -8.95
C ASP A 181 16.22 -7.93 -7.49
N VAL A 182 15.54 -7.00 -6.79
CA VAL A 182 15.87 -6.67 -5.40
C VAL A 182 15.05 -7.55 -4.45
N TRP A 183 15.73 -8.09 -3.43
CA TRP A 183 15.05 -8.78 -2.35
C TRP A 183 15.09 -7.95 -1.06
N ILE A 184 13.92 -7.58 -0.54
CA ILE A 184 13.78 -6.86 0.73
C ILE A 184 13.04 -7.76 1.73
N GLY A 185 13.71 -8.06 2.83
CA GLY A 185 13.15 -8.86 3.92
C GLY A 185 11.99 -8.16 4.64
N ASN A 186 11.36 -8.88 5.59
CA ASN A 186 10.26 -8.34 6.38
C ASN A 186 10.73 -7.28 7.40
N ASN A 187 9.82 -6.35 7.73
CA ASN A 187 10.03 -5.30 8.74
C ASN A 187 11.23 -4.40 8.45
N VAL A 188 11.50 -4.15 7.19
CA VAL A 188 12.51 -3.20 6.74
C VAL A 188 11.92 -1.80 6.70
N GLN A 189 12.70 -0.81 7.13
CA GLN A 189 12.38 0.60 6.95
C GLN A 189 13.37 1.22 5.96
N ILE A 190 12.86 1.92 4.97
CA ILE A 190 13.67 2.61 3.96
C ILE A 190 13.36 4.10 4.06
N MET A 191 14.41 4.88 4.32
CA MET A 191 14.27 6.32 4.51
C MET A 191 14.08 7.04 3.17
N ALA A 192 13.51 8.24 3.22
CA ALA A 192 13.20 9.05 2.05
C ALA A 192 14.42 9.31 1.18
N GLY A 193 14.26 9.23 -0.14
CA GLY A 193 15.28 9.54 -1.12
C GLY A 193 16.36 8.49 -1.35
N VAL A 194 16.30 7.36 -0.62
CA VAL A 194 17.28 6.26 -0.78
C VAL A 194 17.13 5.58 -2.13
N THR A 195 18.27 5.27 -2.76
CA THR A 195 18.35 4.44 -3.97
C THR A 195 18.92 3.07 -3.62
N ILE A 196 18.19 2.01 -3.99
CA ILE A 196 18.64 0.61 -3.85
C ILE A 196 18.94 0.08 -5.25
N GLY A 197 20.20 -0.30 -5.49
CA GLY A 197 20.66 -0.78 -6.78
C GLY A 197 20.14 -2.17 -7.13
N ASP A 198 20.19 -2.50 -8.43
CA ASP A 198 19.76 -3.78 -8.98
C ASP A 198 20.40 -4.97 -8.25
N GLY A 199 19.62 -6.01 -8.05
CA GLY A 199 20.10 -7.24 -7.43
C GLY A 199 20.48 -7.14 -5.95
N ALA A 200 20.27 -6.01 -5.30
CA ALA A 200 20.58 -5.85 -3.89
C ALA A 200 19.68 -6.71 -2.97
N VAL A 201 20.18 -6.99 -1.78
CA VAL A 201 19.43 -7.70 -0.74
C VAL A 201 19.45 -6.89 0.54
N ILE A 202 18.25 -6.65 1.09
CA ILE A 202 18.07 -5.97 2.37
C ILE A 202 17.62 -7.00 3.40
N ALA A 203 18.43 -7.26 4.42
CA ALA A 203 18.09 -8.20 5.48
C ALA A 203 16.88 -7.73 6.30
N ALA A 204 16.08 -8.67 6.77
CA ALA A 204 14.90 -8.38 7.59
C ALA A 204 15.24 -7.54 8.82
N GLY A 205 14.35 -6.64 9.22
CA GLY A 205 14.49 -5.76 10.37
C GLY A 205 15.51 -4.62 10.19
N SER A 206 15.97 -4.35 8.96
CA SER A 206 16.96 -3.31 8.70
C SER A 206 16.34 -1.92 8.58
N VAL A 207 17.13 -0.89 8.92
CA VAL A 207 16.80 0.52 8.66
C VAL A 207 17.80 1.08 7.65
N VAL A 208 17.33 1.26 6.42
CA VAL A 208 18.17 1.73 5.30
C VAL A 208 18.12 3.25 5.23
N THR A 209 19.24 3.88 5.59
CA THR A 209 19.38 5.34 5.68
C THR A 209 20.28 5.93 4.59
N LYS A 210 20.89 5.10 3.75
CA LYS A 210 21.82 5.49 2.67
C LYS A 210 21.61 4.59 1.47
N ASP A 211 22.06 5.07 0.32
CA ASP A 211 22.03 4.30 -0.92
C ASP A 211 22.73 2.95 -0.79
N VAL A 212 22.17 1.96 -1.46
CA VAL A 212 22.67 0.59 -1.48
C VAL A 212 23.17 0.27 -2.88
N SER A 213 24.44 -0.11 -2.98
CA SER A 213 25.05 -0.46 -4.24
C SER A 213 24.40 -1.70 -4.89
N PRO A 214 24.40 -1.81 -6.22
CA PRO A 214 23.94 -3.01 -6.90
C PRO A 214 24.63 -4.28 -6.34
N TYR A 215 23.84 -5.34 -6.22
CA TYR A 215 24.26 -6.65 -5.70
C TYR A 215 24.82 -6.67 -4.27
N ALA A 216 24.73 -5.56 -3.54
CA ALA A 216 25.10 -5.53 -2.13
C ALA A 216 24.06 -6.26 -1.27
N ILE A 217 24.53 -6.97 -0.26
CA ILE A 217 23.73 -7.48 0.85
C ILE A 217 23.99 -6.59 2.05
N VAL A 218 22.95 -5.90 2.52
CA VAL A 218 23.05 -5.00 3.66
C VAL A 218 22.09 -5.42 4.78
N GLY A 219 22.41 -5.04 6.02
CA GLY A 219 21.55 -5.34 7.17
C GLY A 219 21.88 -4.53 8.40
N GLY A 220 20.95 -4.49 9.35
CA GLY A 220 21.08 -3.82 10.63
C GLY A 220 20.41 -2.45 10.71
N ASN A 221 20.57 -1.78 11.85
CA ASN A 221 20.05 -0.44 12.13
C ASN A 221 21.20 0.46 12.65
N PRO A 222 21.69 1.44 11.88
CA PRO A 222 21.47 1.60 10.44
C PRO A 222 22.05 0.45 9.63
N ALA A 223 21.47 0.18 8.44
CA ALA A 223 21.93 -0.88 7.56
C ALA A 223 23.38 -0.63 7.08
N LYS A 224 24.19 -1.67 7.13
CA LYS A 224 25.60 -1.67 6.69
C LYS A 224 25.84 -2.81 5.71
N LEU A 225 26.83 -2.63 4.84
CA LEU A 225 27.27 -3.67 3.93
C LEU A 225 27.75 -4.90 4.73
N ILE A 226 27.18 -6.06 4.41
CA ILE A 226 27.60 -7.37 4.92
C ILE A 226 28.58 -7.99 3.91
N ARG A 227 28.17 -8.10 2.63
CA ARG A 227 28.97 -8.56 1.50
C ARG A 227 28.25 -8.26 0.19
N TYR A 228 28.88 -8.56 -0.92
CA TYR A 228 28.22 -8.60 -2.23
C TYR A 228 27.74 -10.03 -2.55
N ARG A 229 26.71 -10.14 -3.42
CA ARG A 229 26.19 -11.44 -3.89
C ARG A 229 27.18 -12.16 -4.79
N ILE A 230 27.90 -11.42 -5.60
CA ILE A 230 28.85 -11.86 -6.63
C ILE A 230 30.11 -11.01 -6.54
#